data_bcc45ac56f0be856b65aecdd93bdcd4d
#
_entry.id   bcc45ac56f0be856b65aecdd93bdcd4d
#
_cell.length_a   1.000
_cell.length_b   1.000
_cell.length_c   1.000
_cell.angle_alpha   90.00
_cell.angle_beta   90.00
_cell.angle_gamma   90.00
#
_symmetry.space_group_name_H-M   'P 1'
#
loop_
_entity.id
_entity.type
_entity.pdbx_description
1 polymer ?
#
loop_
_entity_poly.entity_id
_entity_poly.type
_entity_poly.pdbx_seq_one_letter_code
_entity_poly.pdbx_strand_id
1 'polypeptide(L)'
;MDEVLSATIDIAMAASDLDWATGCLIHLTEHPNTDVRGNAVIGFAHLADRFGELSQPDVEPVLRAALDDPKPHVREQAAAALGELSERLGWALPEPGESN
;
A
#
# COMPACT_ATOMS: atom_id res chain seq x y z
N MET A 1 11.88 13.48 9.85
CA MET A 1 11.30 12.63 8.77
C MET A 1 11.78 11.22 8.82
N ASP A 2 13.04 11.00 9.16
CA ASP A 2 13.54 9.63 9.20
C ASP A 2 12.74 8.73 10.14
N GLU A 3 12.25 9.31 11.25
CA GLU A 3 11.49 8.52 12.20
C GLU A 3 10.17 8.04 11.60
N VAL A 4 9.52 8.87 10.78
CA VAL A 4 8.26 8.48 10.15
C VAL A 4 8.51 7.39 9.10
N LEU A 5 9.59 7.52 8.32
CA LEU A 5 9.93 6.51 7.33
C LEU A 5 10.24 5.18 8.00
N SER A 6 11.03 5.21 9.08
CA SER A 6 11.34 4.00 9.84
C SER A 6 10.07 3.37 10.41
N ALA A 7 9.16 4.20 10.95
CA ALA A 7 7.93 3.69 11.53
C ALA A 7 7.07 3.01 10.47
N THR A 8 7.04 3.56 9.24
CA THR A 8 6.29 2.94 8.15
C THR A 8 6.80 1.54 7.85
N ILE A 9 8.12 1.40 7.76
CA ILE A 9 8.74 0.10 7.50
C ILE A 9 8.50 -0.83 8.68
N ASP A 10 8.65 -0.34 9.91
CA ASP A 10 8.46 -1.15 11.11
C ASP A 10 7.03 -1.66 11.21
N ILE A 11 6.05 -0.83 10.86
CA ILE A 11 4.65 -1.25 10.87
C ILE A 11 4.47 -2.43 9.93
N ALA A 12 5.00 -2.34 8.73
CA ALA A 12 4.84 -3.40 7.73
C ALA A 12 5.60 -4.67 8.09
N MET A 13 6.79 -4.51 8.72
CA MET A 13 7.69 -5.65 8.93
C MET A 13 7.60 -6.27 10.31
N ALA A 14 7.13 -5.53 11.31
CA ALA A 14 7.18 -6.00 12.70
C ALA A 14 5.84 -6.07 13.40
N ALA A 15 4.80 -5.46 12.86
CA ALA A 15 3.50 -5.45 13.52
C ALA A 15 2.95 -6.87 13.67
N SER A 16 2.27 -7.13 14.78
CA SER A 16 1.66 -8.44 15.01
C SER A 16 0.15 -8.40 14.84
N ASP A 17 -0.44 -7.23 14.63
CA ASP A 17 -1.88 -7.05 14.44
C ASP A 17 -2.11 -6.50 13.04
N LEU A 18 -2.65 -7.33 12.16
CA LEU A 18 -2.86 -6.93 10.76
C LEU A 18 -3.84 -5.77 10.62
N ASP A 19 -4.92 -5.78 11.36
CA ASP A 19 -5.91 -4.70 11.26
C ASP A 19 -5.33 -3.37 11.69
N TRP A 20 -4.58 -3.37 12.79
CA TRP A 20 -3.92 -2.15 13.27
C TRP A 20 -2.91 -1.63 12.25
N ALA A 21 -2.07 -2.54 11.73
CA ALA A 21 -1.04 -2.15 10.78
C ALA A 21 -1.66 -1.62 9.49
N THR A 22 -2.73 -2.26 9.02
CA THR A 22 -3.43 -1.81 7.82
C THR A 22 -3.97 -0.40 8.02
N GLY A 23 -4.60 -0.14 9.16
CA GLY A 23 -5.13 1.18 9.46
C GLY A 23 -4.04 2.25 9.52
N CYS A 24 -2.90 1.91 10.13
CA CYS A 24 -1.78 2.84 10.21
C CYS A 24 -1.24 3.18 8.82
N LEU A 25 -1.09 2.18 7.96
CA LEU A 25 -0.59 2.43 6.62
C LEU A 25 -1.58 3.25 5.80
N ILE A 26 -2.87 2.99 5.94
CA ILE A 26 -3.89 3.78 5.25
C ILE A 26 -3.74 5.26 5.64
N HIS A 27 -3.57 5.52 6.94
CA HIS A 27 -3.39 6.88 7.42
C HIS A 27 -2.14 7.52 6.81
N LEU A 28 -1.05 6.76 6.73
CA LEU A 28 0.22 7.28 6.23
C LEU A 28 0.21 7.52 4.73
N THR A 29 -0.70 6.92 3.98
CA THR A 29 -0.81 7.21 2.55
C THR A 29 -1.29 8.63 2.29
N GLU A 30 -1.76 9.34 3.32
CA GLU A 30 -2.18 10.73 3.18
C GLU A 30 -1.15 11.72 3.72
N HIS A 31 0.02 11.21 4.09
CA HIS A 31 1.07 12.06 4.64
C HIS A 31 1.61 13.00 3.55
N PRO A 32 1.93 14.27 3.89
CA PRO A 32 2.44 15.21 2.88
C PRO A 32 3.79 14.84 2.29
N ASN A 33 4.58 14.02 2.97
CA ASN A 33 5.90 13.61 2.46
C ASN A 33 5.74 12.47 1.45
N THR A 34 6.30 12.68 0.25
CA THR A 34 6.18 11.71 -0.85
C THR A 34 6.78 10.35 -0.49
N ASP A 35 7.92 10.34 0.18
CA ASP A 35 8.57 9.07 0.54
C ASP A 35 7.73 8.29 1.54
N VAL A 36 7.08 8.98 2.48
CA VAL A 36 6.22 8.33 3.45
C VAL A 36 5.01 7.71 2.74
N ARG A 37 4.39 8.46 1.81
CA ARG A 37 3.26 7.93 1.06
C ARG A 37 3.66 6.69 0.27
N GLY A 38 4.80 6.75 -0.44
CA GLY A 38 5.26 5.62 -1.23
C GLY A 38 5.56 4.39 -0.38
N ASN A 39 6.20 4.59 0.76
CA ASN A 39 6.52 3.48 1.65
C ASN A 39 5.25 2.88 2.26
N ALA A 40 4.26 3.71 2.57
CA ALA A 40 3.00 3.21 3.09
C ALA A 40 2.28 2.36 2.04
N VAL A 41 2.30 2.82 0.80
CA VAL A 41 1.65 2.11 -0.30
C VAL A 41 2.28 0.73 -0.50
N ILE A 42 3.61 0.65 -0.60
CA ILE A 42 4.25 -0.64 -0.79
C ILE A 42 4.20 -1.49 0.48
N GLY A 43 4.00 -0.86 1.63
CA GLY A 43 3.84 -1.58 2.89
C GLY A 43 2.69 -2.56 2.89
N PHE A 44 1.63 -2.27 2.13
CA PHE A 44 0.51 -3.20 2.03
C PHE A 44 0.94 -4.53 1.42
N ALA A 45 1.84 -4.49 0.42
CA ALA A 45 2.36 -5.71 -0.16
C ALA A 45 3.17 -6.50 0.85
N HIS A 46 3.94 -5.79 1.69
CA HIS A 46 4.71 -6.47 2.75
C HIS A 46 3.78 -7.12 3.78
N LEU A 47 2.68 -6.45 4.14
CA LEU A 47 1.72 -7.05 5.07
C LEU A 47 1.10 -8.31 4.47
N ALA A 48 0.74 -8.27 3.20
CA ALA A 48 0.16 -9.43 2.54
C ALA A 48 1.16 -10.59 2.51
N ASP A 49 2.44 -10.27 2.31
CA ASP A 49 3.48 -11.30 2.31
C ASP A 49 3.63 -11.95 3.68
N ARG A 50 3.57 -11.14 4.75
CA ARG A 50 3.74 -11.65 6.11
C ARG A 50 2.52 -12.42 6.62
N PHE A 51 1.34 -11.91 6.37
CA PHE A 51 0.12 -12.46 6.95
C PHE A 51 -0.65 -13.37 6.00
N GLY A 52 -0.32 -13.34 4.71
CA GLY A 52 -1.03 -14.14 3.73
C GLY A 52 -2.44 -13.64 3.44
N GLU A 53 -2.79 -12.46 3.92
CA GLU A 53 -4.10 -11.88 3.70
C GLU A 53 -4.04 -10.37 3.89
N LEU A 54 -5.04 -9.69 3.38
CA LEU A 54 -5.14 -8.24 3.51
C LEU A 54 -6.58 -7.85 3.18
N SER A 55 -7.11 -6.85 3.87
CA SER A 55 -8.49 -6.44 3.67
C SER A 55 -8.66 -5.71 2.34
N GLN A 56 -9.15 -6.38 1.33
CA GLN A 56 -9.34 -5.78 0.02
C GLN A 56 -10.31 -4.59 0.04
N PRO A 57 -11.48 -4.67 0.71
CA PRO A 57 -12.40 -3.54 0.73
C PRO A 57 -11.79 -2.26 1.32
N ASP A 58 -10.85 -2.40 2.26
CA ASP A 58 -10.23 -1.24 2.90
C ASP A 58 -9.02 -0.74 2.13
N VAL A 59 -8.25 -1.63 1.55
CA VAL A 59 -6.94 -1.28 0.95
C VAL A 59 -7.04 -0.96 -0.53
N GLU A 60 -7.86 -1.68 -1.27
CA GLU A 60 -7.91 -1.48 -2.72
C GLU A 60 -8.27 -0.05 -3.12
N PRO A 61 -9.29 0.60 -2.49
CA PRO A 61 -9.59 1.98 -2.86
C PRO A 61 -8.42 2.92 -2.61
N VAL A 62 -7.65 2.67 -1.55
CA VAL A 62 -6.50 3.49 -1.21
C VAL A 62 -5.42 3.35 -2.26
N LEU A 63 -5.16 2.13 -2.71
CA LEU A 63 -4.15 1.87 -3.73
C LEU A 63 -4.58 2.43 -5.08
N ARG A 64 -5.86 2.34 -5.42
CA ARG A 64 -6.35 2.92 -6.65
C ARG A 64 -6.17 4.43 -6.65
N ALA A 65 -6.44 5.07 -5.51
CA ALA A 65 -6.22 6.50 -5.39
C ALA A 65 -4.73 6.84 -5.54
N ALA A 66 -3.86 5.99 -5.03
CA ALA A 66 -2.42 6.22 -5.14
C ALA A 66 -1.92 6.11 -6.58
N LEU A 67 -2.62 5.37 -7.44
CA LEU A 67 -2.27 5.33 -8.86
C LEU A 67 -2.45 6.69 -9.53
N ASP A 68 -3.24 7.56 -8.93
CA ASP A 68 -3.46 8.91 -9.44
C ASP A 68 -2.69 9.98 -8.65
N ASP A 69 -1.78 9.57 -7.78
CA ASP A 69 -1.00 10.51 -6.98
C ASP A 69 -0.20 11.42 -7.91
N PRO A 70 -0.07 12.72 -7.58
CA PRO A 70 0.70 13.64 -8.43
C PRO A 70 2.18 13.29 -8.54
N LYS A 71 2.70 12.47 -7.63
CA LYS A 71 4.13 12.11 -7.64
C LYS A 71 4.35 10.75 -8.29
N PRO A 72 5.23 10.68 -9.31
CA PRO A 72 5.48 9.40 -10.00
C PRO A 72 5.95 8.28 -9.07
N HIS A 73 6.75 8.63 -8.05
CA HIS A 73 7.24 7.63 -7.10
C HIS A 73 6.07 6.88 -6.43
N VAL A 74 5.05 7.62 -6.00
CA VAL A 74 3.90 7.00 -5.34
C VAL A 74 3.10 6.15 -6.32
N ARG A 75 2.91 6.66 -7.54
CA ARG A 75 2.20 5.89 -8.58
C ARG A 75 2.90 4.58 -8.88
N GLU A 76 4.23 4.59 -8.96
CA GLU A 76 5.01 3.39 -9.23
C GLU A 76 4.88 2.38 -8.09
N GLN A 77 4.92 2.86 -6.86
CA GLN A 77 4.76 1.98 -5.71
C GLN A 77 3.35 1.37 -5.67
N ALA A 78 2.35 2.17 -6.03
CA ALA A 78 0.97 1.67 -6.07
C ALA A 78 0.83 0.56 -7.10
N ALA A 79 1.39 0.76 -8.29
CA ALA A 79 1.32 -0.25 -9.33
C ALA A 79 2.04 -1.54 -8.90
N ALA A 80 3.20 -1.40 -8.26
CA ALA A 80 3.95 -2.55 -7.79
C ALA A 80 3.16 -3.30 -6.71
N ALA A 81 2.57 -2.56 -5.77
CA ALA A 81 1.81 -3.18 -4.70
C ALA A 81 0.59 -3.91 -5.22
N LEU A 82 -0.13 -3.29 -6.16
CA LEU A 82 -1.32 -3.93 -6.73
C LEU A 82 -0.94 -5.19 -7.49
N GLY A 83 0.18 -5.17 -8.23
CA GLY A 83 0.67 -6.35 -8.93
C GLY A 83 0.96 -7.49 -7.98
N GLU A 84 1.65 -7.19 -6.86
CA GLU A 84 1.97 -8.18 -5.84
C GLU A 84 0.68 -8.77 -5.23
N LEU A 85 -0.28 -7.90 -4.90
CA LEU A 85 -1.51 -8.34 -4.27
C LEU A 85 -2.35 -9.18 -5.23
N SER A 86 -2.32 -8.83 -6.51
CA SER A 86 -3.01 -9.63 -7.51
C SER A 86 -2.44 -11.03 -7.57
N GLU A 87 -1.11 -11.15 -7.55
CA GLU A 87 -0.47 -12.46 -7.62
C GLU A 87 -0.64 -13.27 -6.35
N ARG A 88 -0.50 -12.63 -5.18
CA ARG A 88 -0.52 -13.34 -3.91
C ARG A 88 -1.92 -13.63 -3.41
N LEU A 89 -2.82 -12.67 -3.55
CA LEU A 89 -4.16 -12.78 -2.98
C LEU A 89 -5.25 -12.93 -4.02
N GLY A 90 -4.88 -12.92 -5.30
CA GLY A 90 -5.85 -13.12 -6.36
C GLY A 90 -6.79 -11.94 -6.56
N TRP A 91 -6.38 -10.74 -6.19
CA TRP A 91 -7.22 -9.56 -6.38
C TRP A 91 -7.44 -9.29 -7.85
N ALA A 92 -8.69 -9.07 -8.24
CA ALA A 92 -9.02 -8.71 -9.60
C ALA A 92 -8.78 -7.22 -9.77
N LEU A 93 -7.85 -6.85 -10.66
CA LEU A 93 -7.51 -5.45 -10.88
C LEU A 93 -7.89 -5.04 -12.29
N PRO A 94 -8.33 -3.80 -12.48
CA PRO A 94 -8.54 -3.29 -13.84
C PRO A 94 -7.19 -3.14 -14.51
N GLU A 95 -7.10 -3.53 -15.74
CA GLU A 95 -5.88 -3.34 -16.49
C GLU A 95 -5.83 -1.95 -17.08
N PRO A 96 -4.64 -1.39 -17.28
CA PRO A 96 -4.55 -0.10 -17.96
C PRO A 96 -5.23 -0.18 -19.31
N GLY A 97 -6.10 0.75 -19.58
CA GLY A 97 -6.80 0.78 -20.85
C GLY A 97 -8.11 0.06 -20.88
N GLU A 98 -8.45 -0.69 -19.85
CA GLU A 98 -9.73 -1.36 -19.79
C GLU A 98 -10.74 -0.65 -18.98
N SER A 99 -10.44 0.48 -18.51
CA SER A 99 -11.33 1.19 -17.64
C SER A 99 -12.52 1.64 -18.41
N ASN A 100 -13.14 1.41 -18.99
CA ASN A 100 -14.24 1.98 -19.63
C ASN A 100 -15.54 2.02 -18.96
#